data_f196e475134bef9c608b0f9a26179bac
#
_entry.id   f196e475134bef9c608b0f9a26179bac
#
_cell.length_a   1.000
_cell.length_b   1.000
_cell.length_c   1.000
_cell.angle_alpha   90.00
_cell.angle_beta   90.00
_cell.angle_gamma   90.00
#
_symmetry.space_group_name_H-M   'P 1'
#
loop_
_entity.id
_entity.type
_entity.pdbx_description
1 polymer ?
#
loop_
_entity_poly.entity_id
_entity_poly.type
_entity_poly.pdbx_seq_one_letter_code
_entity_poly.pdbx_strand_id
1 'polypeptide(L)'
;MEVVSNQCEIPRTSVFRILTTLEALEYVKREPIDGIDHWSLGLKLLDLTNSMLSRLDLRKEVRKIMEDLSEQTDEFVQLGVLHNDKVMYIDHVKRSKPLTMYAEVGSQLPINISAAGMVLVAFLKAEELDRLLSEQKFPKNTPKTTTNPDKLRKILKTVTRQGYAYDNQQYAIGIRCIAAPIFDYTGHVIAAINVTGSLLSFTDERIETFVAKVKQAAESASRRMGYRP
;
A
#
# COMPACT_ATOMS: atom_id res chain seq x y z
N MET A 1 34.11 -1.79 15.68
CA MET A 1 33.97 -2.91 16.66
C MET A 1 33.55 -2.45 18.06
N GLU A 2 34.13 -1.40 18.62
CA GLU A 2 33.81 -0.92 19.97
C GLU A 2 32.33 -0.54 20.14
N VAL A 3 31.77 0.17 19.15
CA VAL A 3 30.34 0.53 19.13
C VAL A 3 29.46 -0.72 19.21
N VAL A 4 29.73 -1.74 18.39
CA VAL A 4 28.96 -2.98 18.38
C VAL A 4 29.09 -3.74 19.71
N SER A 5 30.33 -3.80 20.26
CA SER A 5 30.59 -4.43 21.57
C SER A 5 29.77 -3.78 22.68
N ASN A 6 29.72 -2.45 22.69
CA ASN A 6 28.97 -1.70 23.71
C ASN A 6 27.44 -1.82 23.50
N GLN A 7 26.96 -1.75 22.26
CA GLN A 7 25.52 -1.85 21.97
C GLN A 7 24.94 -3.24 22.21
N CYS A 8 25.74 -4.28 21.95
CA CYS A 8 25.29 -5.67 22.10
C CYS A 8 25.68 -6.29 23.45
N GLU A 9 26.44 -5.56 24.29
CA GLU A 9 26.94 -6.03 25.60
C GLU A 9 27.74 -7.34 25.51
N ILE A 10 28.54 -7.51 24.43
CA ILE A 10 29.38 -8.70 24.22
C ILE A 10 30.87 -8.32 24.12
N PRO A 11 31.79 -9.20 24.52
CA PRO A 11 33.23 -8.95 24.46
C PRO A 11 33.71 -8.67 23.03
N ARG A 12 34.66 -7.75 22.86
CA ARG A 12 35.25 -7.37 21.56
C ARG A 12 35.78 -8.58 20.77
N THR A 13 36.36 -9.58 21.47
CA THR A 13 36.83 -10.83 20.85
C THR A 13 35.69 -11.63 20.19
N SER A 14 34.52 -11.67 20.83
CA SER A 14 33.30 -12.28 20.27
C SER A 14 32.75 -11.50 19.08
N VAL A 15 32.71 -10.16 19.19
CA VAL A 15 32.31 -9.29 18.06
C VAL A 15 33.21 -9.56 16.86
N PHE A 16 34.54 -9.61 17.06
CA PHE A 16 35.48 -9.86 15.96
C PHE A 16 35.21 -11.20 15.27
N ARG A 17 35.04 -12.28 16.04
CA ARG A 17 34.72 -13.62 15.49
C ARG A 17 33.42 -13.64 14.72
N ILE A 18 32.37 -12.99 15.23
CA ILE A 18 31.06 -12.88 14.55
C ILE A 18 31.21 -12.10 13.24
N LEU A 19 31.85 -10.94 13.27
CA LEU A 19 32.04 -10.11 12.09
C LEU A 19 32.88 -10.80 11.03
N THR A 20 33.96 -11.52 11.41
CA THR A 20 34.78 -12.32 10.49
C THR A 20 33.97 -13.47 9.84
N THR A 21 33.08 -14.11 10.61
CA THR A 21 32.18 -15.14 10.07
C THR A 21 31.19 -14.53 9.09
N LEU A 22 30.59 -13.39 9.42
CA LEU A 22 29.65 -12.68 8.54
C LEU A 22 30.36 -12.15 7.29
N GLU A 23 31.63 -11.74 7.37
CA GLU A 23 32.47 -11.34 6.23
C GLU A 23 32.72 -12.52 5.30
N ALA A 24 33.12 -13.69 5.84
CA ALA A 24 33.33 -14.91 5.07
C ALA A 24 32.04 -15.37 4.35
N LEU A 25 30.87 -15.01 4.88
CA LEU A 25 29.55 -15.28 4.29
C LEU A 25 29.04 -14.11 3.43
N GLU A 26 29.83 -13.07 3.21
CA GLU A 26 29.53 -11.88 2.41
C GLU A 26 28.35 -11.02 2.96
N TYR A 27 27.92 -11.23 4.20
CA TYR A 27 26.88 -10.41 4.84
C TYR A 27 27.38 -9.05 5.30
N VAL A 28 28.67 -8.95 5.59
CA VAL A 28 29.35 -7.69 5.90
C VAL A 28 30.63 -7.59 5.09
N LYS A 29 31.09 -6.37 4.86
CA LYS A 29 32.34 -6.03 4.20
C LYS A 29 33.24 -5.29 5.17
N ARG A 30 34.52 -5.64 5.19
CA ARG A 30 35.56 -4.97 5.96
C ARG A 30 36.39 -4.07 5.04
N GLU A 31 36.54 -2.82 5.41
CA GLU A 31 37.36 -1.85 4.70
C GLU A 31 38.27 -1.12 5.67
N PRO A 32 39.60 -1.15 5.49
CA PRO A 32 40.52 -0.36 6.28
C PRO A 32 40.44 1.11 5.82
N ILE A 33 40.07 2.00 6.71
CA ILE A 33 40.07 3.45 6.50
C ILE A 33 41.01 4.03 7.58
N ASP A 34 42.03 4.74 7.16
CA ASP A 34 43.06 5.31 8.07
C ASP A 34 43.67 4.30 9.04
N GLY A 35 43.87 3.04 8.62
CA GLY A 35 44.43 1.98 9.43
C GLY A 35 43.45 1.38 10.45
N ILE A 36 42.19 1.79 10.43
CA ILE A 36 41.11 1.27 11.30
C ILE A 36 40.13 0.48 10.46
N ASP A 37 39.78 -0.73 10.91
CA ASP A 37 38.79 -1.57 10.26
C ASP A 37 37.38 -1.01 10.42
N HIS A 38 36.78 -0.65 9.30
CA HIS A 38 35.36 -0.27 9.20
C HIS A 38 34.56 -1.45 8.63
N TRP A 39 33.39 -1.66 9.19
CA TRP A 39 32.47 -2.74 8.78
C TRP A 39 31.20 -2.12 8.20
N SER A 40 30.81 -2.57 7.04
CA SER A 40 29.58 -2.18 6.34
C SER A 40 28.76 -3.40 5.94
N LEU A 41 27.49 -3.19 5.56
CA LEU A 41 26.63 -4.28 5.07
C LEU A 41 27.16 -4.79 3.71
N GLY A 42 27.19 -6.12 3.55
CA GLY A 42 27.63 -6.79 2.33
C GLY A 42 26.51 -6.99 1.31
N LEU A 43 26.89 -7.20 0.05
CA LEU A 43 25.94 -7.38 -1.07
C LEU A 43 25.09 -8.67 -0.95
N LYS A 44 25.52 -9.65 -0.17
CA LYS A 44 24.74 -10.88 0.09
C LYS A 44 23.36 -10.62 0.68
N LEU A 45 23.18 -9.50 1.38
CA LEU A 45 21.88 -9.07 1.88
C LEU A 45 20.90 -8.74 0.74
N LEU A 46 21.38 -8.26 -0.42
CA LEU A 46 20.52 -8.04 -1.58
C LEU A 46 19.99 -9.36 -2.16
N ASP A 47 20.80 -10.42 -2.20
CA ASP A 47 20.36 -11.75 -2.66
C ASP A 47 19.24 -12.29 -1.76
N LEU A 48 19.40 -12.15 -0.43
CA LEU A 48 18.38 -12.57 0.53
C LEU A 48 17.11 -11.73 0.38
N THR A 49 17.26 -10.43 0.25
CA THR A 49 16.13 -9.51 0.04
C THR A 49 15.39 -9.85 -1.24
N ASN A 50 16.09 -10.05 -2.37
CA ASN A 50 15.48 -10.44 -3.63
C ASN A 50 14.77 -11.80 -3.53
N SER A 51 15.36 -12.78 -2.84
CA SER A 51 14.73 -14.08 -2.58
C SER A 51 13.47 -13.97 -1.72
N MET A 52 13.44 -13.07 -0.75
CA MET A 52 12.25 -12.76 0.05
C MET A 52 11.18 -12.07 -0.81
N LEU A 53 11.56 -11.00 -1.54
CA LEU A 53 10.64 -10.19 -2.34
C LEU A 53 9.99 -11.01 -3.46
N SER A 54 10.72 -11.92 -4.10
CA SER A 54 10.18 -12.82 -5.13
C SER A 54 9.14 -13.81 -4.58
N ARG A 55 9.12 -14.07 -3.27
CA ARG A 55 8.17 -14.95 -2.58
C ARG A 55 7.01 -14.19 -1.94
N LEU A 56 7.11 -12.87 -1.79
CA LEU A 56 6.04 -12.01 -1.27
C LEU A 56 4.96 -11.85 -2.35
N ASP A 57 4.03 -12.82 -2.39
CA ASP A 57 2.81 -12.67 -3.18
C ASP A 57 1.86 -11.77 -2.38
N LEU A 58 1.76 -10.50 -2.77
CA LEU A 58 0.88 -9.50 -2.14
C LEU A 58 -0.54 -10.06 -1.90
N ARG A 59 -1.09 -10.82 -2.84
CA ARG A 59 -2.44 -11.39 -2.72
C ARG A 59 -2.52 -12.37 -1.57
N LYS A 60 -1.52 -13.26 -1.42
CA LYS A 60 -1.47 -14.26 -0.34
C LYS A 60 -1.33 -13.60 1.02
N GLU A 61 -0.42 -12.61 1.12
CA GLU A 61 -0.17 -11.91 2.38
C GLU A 61 -1.36 -11.09 2.85
N VAL A 62 -2.12 -10.50 1.91
CA VAL A 62 -3.24 -9.61 2.24
C VAL A 62 -4.58 -10.36 2.30
N ARG A 63 -4.68 -11.57 1.73
CA ARG A 63 -5.93 -12.32 1.62
C ARG A 63 -6.69 -12.46 2.94
N LYS A 64 -6.03 -12.92 3.99
CA LYS A 64 -6.67 -13.08 5.31
C LYS A 64 -7.17 -11.75 5.88
N ILE A 65 -6.41 -10.67 5.68
CA ILE A 65 -6.81 -9.32 6.12
C ILE A 65 -8.04 -8.84 5.37
N MET A 66 -8.15 -9.13 4.07
CA MET A 66 -9.34 -8.83 3.27
C MET A 66 -10.57 -9.60 3.76
N GLU A 67 -10.41 -10.88 4.11
CA GLU A 67 -11.48 -11.72 4.66
C GLU A 67 -11.98 -11.19 5.99
N ASP A 68 -11.06 -10.88 6.91
CA ASP A 68 -11.39 -10.32 8.23
C ASP A 68 -12.07 -8.94 8.09
N LEU A 69 -11.60 -8.08 7.16
CA LEU A 69 -12.23 -6.79 6.89
C LEU A 69 -13.63 -6.96 6.31
N SER A 70 -13.82 -7.89 5.37
CA SER A 70 -15.12 -8.21 4.79
C SER A 70 -16.08 -8.76 5.85
N GLU A 71 -15.61 -9.60 6.77
CA GLU A 71 -16.40 -10.11 7.88
C GLU A 71 -16.84 -8.99 8.85
N GLN A 72 -15.91 -8.11 9.21
CA GLN A 72 -16.17 -7.00 10.13
C GLN A 72 -17.11 -5.94 9.57
N THR A 73 -17.08 -5.70 8.25
CA THR A 73 -17.89 -4.67 7.59
C THR A 73 -19.18 -5.20 7.00
N ASP A 74 -19.26 -6.51 6.75
CA ASP A 74 -20.30 -7.19 5.97
C ASP A 74 -20.43 -6.62 4.54
N GLU A 75 -19.30 -6.12 3.98
CA GLU A 75 -19.24 -5.49 2.66
C GLU A 75 -18.22 -6.17 1.75
N PHE A 76 -18.26 -5.80 0.46
CA PHE A 76 -17.34 -6.28 -0.57
C PHE A 76 -15.98 -5.61 -0.42
N VAL A 77 -14.91 -6.41 -0.35
CA VAL A 77 -13.53 -5.94 -0.20
C VAL A 77 -12.74 -6.26 -1.45
N GLN A 78 -11.93 -5.30 -1.91
CA GLN A 78 -11.10 -5.46 -3.10
C GLN A 78 -9.67 -5.01 -2.81
N LEU A 79 -8.73 -5.55 -3.60
CA LEU A 79 -7.33 -5.18 -3.65
C LEU A 79 -7.00 -4.67 -5.04
N GLY A 80 -6.52 -3.43 -5.14
CA GLY A 80 -6.17 -2.78 -6.40
C GLY A 80 -4.72 -2.33 -6.43
N VAL A 81 -4.12 -2.36 -7.62
CA VAL A 81 -2.77 -1.85 -7.91
C VAL A 81 -2.82 -0.82 -9.03
N LEU A 82 -1.83 0.06 -9.10
CA LEU A 82 -1.70 0.99 -10.22
C LEU A 82 -1.11 0.27 -11.44
N HIS A 83 -1.82 0.32 -12.56
CA HIS A 83 -1.39 -0.27 -13.82
C HIS A 83 -1.81 0.62 -14.99
N ASN A 84 -0.85 1.10 -15.78
CA ASN A 84 -1.10 2.01 -16.92
C ASN A 84 -2.00 3.20 -16.52
N ASP A 85 -1.64 3.88 -15.41
CA ASP A 85 -2.34 5.06 -14.88
C ASP A 85 -3.83 4.83 -14.52
N LYS A 86 -4.21 3.57 -14.30
CA LYS A 86 -5.54 3.13 -13.84
C LYS A 86 -5.40 2.21 -12.64
N VAL A 87 -6.45 2.10 -11.82
CA VAL A 87 -6.49 1.01 -10.85
C VAL A 87 -6.87 -0.28 -11.56
N MET A 88 -6.08 -1.33 -11.35
CA MET A 88 -6.41 -2.70 -11.75
C MET A 88 -6.68 -3.52 -10.50
N TYR A 89 -7.85 -4.15 -10.43
CA TYR A 89 -8.21 -5.01 -9.31
C TYR A 89 -7.59 -6.40 -9.48
N ILE A 90 -6.84 -6.85 -8.47
CA ILE A 90 -6.08 -8.11 -8.51
C ILE A 90 -6.65 -9.19 -7.60
N ASP A 91 -7.50 -8.81 -6.62
CA ASP A 91 -8.22 -9.74 -5.76
C ASP A 91 -9.49 -9.12 -5.18
N HIS A 92 -10.41 -9.97 -4.71
CA HIS A 92 -11.60 -9.53 -3.99
C HIS A 92 -12.13 -10.59 -3.02
N VAL A 93 -12.87 -10.13 -2.00
CA VAL A 93 -13.67 -10.99 -1.10
C VAL A 93 -15.13 -10.58 -1.22
N LYS A 94 -15.97 -11.52 -1.63
CA LYS A 94 -17.42 -11.33 -1.75
C LYS A 94 -18.13 -11.76 -0.46
N ARG A 95 -19.19 -11.07 -0.12
CA ARG A 95 -20.15 -11.50 0.89
C ARG A 95 -21.45 -11.98 0.23
N SER A 96 -22.32 -12.52 1.07
CA SER A 96 -23.60 -13.10 0.59
C SER A 96 -24.58 -12.07 0.00
N LYS A 97 -24.38 -10.78 0.30
CA LYS A 97 -25.21 -9.70 -0.24
C LYS A 97 -24.85 -9.44 -1.69
N PRO A 98 -25.82 -9.47 -2.62
CA PRO A 98 -25.56 -9.15 -4.00
C PRO A 98 -25.21 -7.67 -4.15
N LEU A 99 -23.98 -7.38 -4.54
CA LEU A 99 -23.59 -6.08 -5.04
C LEU A 99 -23.61 -6.18 -6.56
N THR A 100 -24.57 -5.49 -7.19
CA THR A 100 -24.81 -5.61 -8.65
C THR A 100 -23.79 -4.82 -9.47
N MET A 101 -23.04 -3.91 -8.87
CA MET A 101 -22.03 -3.09 -9.56
C MET A 101 -20.72 -3.06 -8.74
N TYR A 102 -19.76 -3.84 -9.19
CA TYR A 102 -18.38 -3.84 -8.69
C TYR A 102 -17.42 -4.19 -9.84
N ALA A 103 -16.15 -3.83 -9.67
CA ALA A 103 -15.13 -4.20 -10.63
C ALA A 103 -14.63 -5.63 -10.36
N GLU A 104 -14.67 -6.49 -11.37
CA GLU A 104 -14.14 -7.85 -11.29
C GLU A 104 -12.60 -7.85 -11.26
N VAL A 105 -12.01 -8.97 -10.81
CA VAL A 105 -10.55 -9.17 -10.90
C VAL A 105 -10.11 -9.07 -12.35
N GLY A 106 -9.03 -8.32 -12.60
CA GLY A 106 -8.50 -8.02 -13.94
C GLY A 106 -9.11 -6.77 -14.59
N SER A 107 -10.24 -6.25 -14.08
CA SER A 107 -10.79 -5.00 -14.61
C SER A 107 -9.99 -3.79 -14.18
N GLN A 108 -10.00 -2.76 -15.03
CA GLN A 108 -9.32 -1.50 -14.81
C GLN A 108 -10.33 -0.36 -14.76
N LEU A 109 -10.17 0.54 -13.79
CA LEU A 109 -10.98 1.75 -13.67
C LEU A 109 -10.10 3.00 -13.72
N PRO A 110 -10.59 4.09 -14.33
CA PRO A 110 -9.98 5.40 -14.21
C PRO A 110 -9.86 5.85 -12.75
N ILE A 111 -8.78 6.55 -12.42
CA ILE A 111 -8.47 6.96 -11.04
C ILE A 111 -9.50 7.90 -10.42
N ASN A 112 -10.17 8.72 -11.24
CA ASN A 112 -11.11 9.75 -10.78
C ASN A 112 -12.49 9.18 -10.36
N ILE A 113 -12.78 7.93 -10.71
CA ILE A 113 -14.04 7.25 -10.36
C ILE A 113 -13.85 6.12 -9.36
N SER A 114 -12.67 5.99 -8.77
CA SER A 114 -12.36 4.92 -7.82
C SER A 114 -11.62 5.44 -6.61
N ALA A 115 -12.12 5.13 -5.40
CA ALA A 115 -11.39 5.44 -4.18
C ALA A 115 -10.00 4.79 -4.16
N ALA A 116 -9.88 3.53 -4.61
CA ALA A 116 -8.59 2.85 -4.74
C ALA A 116 -7.66 3.56 -5.72
N GLY A 117 -8.19 4.00 -6.89
CA GLY A 117 -7.41 4.79 -7.85
C GLY A 117 -6.90 6.10 -7.27
N MET A 118 -7.77 6.85 -6.57
CA MET A 118 -7.35 8.09 -5.89
C MET A 118 -6.25 7.84 -4.85
N VAL A 119 -6.34 6.78 -4.05
CA VAL A 119 -5.30 6.41 -3.08
C VAL A 119 -3.97 6.11 -3.78
N LEU A 120 -3.99 5.28 -4.82
CA LEU A 120 -2.77 4.86 -5.53
C LEU A 120 -1.98 6.02 -6.12
N VAL A 121 -2.67 7.06 -6.62
CA VAL A 121 -2.00 8.21 -7.24
C VAL A 121 -1.74 9.37 -6.27
N ALA A 122 -2.40 9.42 -5.10
CA ALA A 122 -2.21 10.49 -4.12
C ALA A 122 -0.80 10.52 -3.52
N PHE A 123 -0.08 9.41 -3.58
CA PHE A 123 1.27 9.25 -3.02
C PHE A 123 2.37 9.18 -4.08
N LEU A 124 2.05 9.43 -5.35
CA LEU A 124 3.03 9.56 -6.43
C LEU A 124 3.90 10.80 -6.22
N LYS A 125 5.09 10.79 -6.81
CA LYS A 125 5.94 11.99 -6.89
C LYS A 125 5.24 13.09 -7.66
N ALA A 126 5.55 14.35 -7.34
CA ALA A 126 4.86 15.50 -7.93
C ALA A 126 4.89 15.50 -9.46
N GLU A 127 6.05 15.21 -10.05
CA GLU A 127 6.24 15.19 -11.50
C GLU A 127 5.38 14.10 -12.18
N GLU A 128 5.29 12.92 -11.55
CA GLU A 128 4.51 11.80 -12.06
C GLU A 128 3.01 12.07 -11.96
N LEU A 129 2.57 12.65 -10.83
CA LEU A 129 1.19 13.07 -10.64
C LEU A 129 0.81 14.18 -11.63
N ASP A 130 1.70 15.16 -11.89
CA ASP A 130 1.48 16.25 -12.83
C ASP A 130 1.32 15.72 -14.26
N ARG A 131 2.20 14.82 -14.68
CA ARG A 131 2.08 14.12 -15.97
C ARG A 131 0.73 13.42 -16.08
N LEU A 132 0.38 12.58 -15.10
CA LEU A 132 -0.86 11.81 -15.09
C LEU A 132 -2.09 12.71 -15.18
N LEU A 133 -2.14 13.80 -14.42
CA LEU A 133 -3.27 14.72 -14.41
C LEU A 133 -3.39 15.55 -15.69
N SER A 134 -2.28 15.80 -16.42
CA SER A 134 -2.28 16.55 -17.67
C SER A 134 -2.60 15.72 -18.90
N GLU A 135 -2.18 14.45 -18.91
CA GLU A 135 -2.30 13.58 -20.09
C GLU A 135 -3.61 12.78 -20.13
N GLN A 136 -4.27 12.58 -18.98
CA GLN A 136 -5.45 11.73 -18.90
C GLN A 136 -6.75 12.49 -19.10
N LYS A 137 -7.69 11.80 -19.78
CA LYS A 137 -9.10 12.18 -19.81
C LYS A 137 -9.83 11.51 -18.65
N PHE A 138 -10.50 12.30 -17.83
CA PHE A 138 -11.26 11.81 -16.69
C PHE A 138 -12.74 11.65 -17.07
N PRO A 139 -13.23 10.40 -17.26
CA PRO A 139 -14.61 10.16 -17.64
C PRO A 139 -15.58 10.61 -16.55
N LYS A 140 -16.78 10.99 -16.97
CA LYS A 140 -17.89 11.34 -16.07
C LYS A 140 -18.89 10.19 -16.05
N ASN A 141 -18.92 9.44 -14.94
CA ASN A 141 -19.85 8.32 -14.75
C ASN A 141 -21.17 8.77 -14.11
N THR A 142 -21.10 9.75 -13.21
CA THR A 142 -22.26 10.25 -12.47
C THR A 142 -22.20 11.79 -12.39
N PRO A 143 -23.28 12.46 -11.95
CA PRO A 143 -23.22 13.88 -11.65
C PRO A 143 -22.21 14.25 -10.56
N LYS A 144 -21.83 13.31 -9.68
CA LYS A 144 -20.88 13.51 -8.58
C LYS A 144 -19.43 13.26 -8.99
N THR A 145 -19.18 12.71 -10.18
CA THR A 145 -17.84 12.41 -10.66
C THR A 145 -17.02 13.68 -10.87
N THR A 146 -15.84 13.74 -10.27
CA THR A 146 -14.86 14.79 -10.48
C THR A 146 -14.10 14.55 -11.78
N THR A 147 -14.23 15.45 -12.76
CA THR A 147 -13.56 15.37 -14.07
C THR A 147 -12.51 16.46 -14.26
N ASN A 148 -12.47 17.46 -13.40
CA ASN A 148 -11.52 18.58 -13.47
C ASN A 148 -10.22 18.21 -12.77
N PRO A 149 -9.05 18.28 -13.46
CA PRO A 149 -7.75 17.90 -12.88
C PRO A 149 -7.38 18.70 -11.63
N ASP A 150 -7.67 20.01 -11.58
CA ASP A 150 -7.33 20.85 -10.42
C ASP A 150 -8.16 20.50 -9.18
N LYS A 151 -9.45 20.18 -9.39
CA LYS A 151 -10.32 19.67 -8.31
C LYS A 151 -9.82 18.31 -7.83
N LEU A 152 -9.46 17.42 -8.77
CA LEU A 152 -8.90 16.12 -8.43
C LEU A 152 -7.61 16.26 -7.63
N ARG A 153 -6.70 17.16 -8.03
CA ARG A 153 -5.46 17.47 -7.28
C ARG A 153 -5.75 17.89 -5.83
N LYS A 154 -6.77 18.72 -5.60
CA LYS A 154 -7.18 19.11 -4.23
C LYS A 154 -7.69 17.94 -3.42
N ILE A 155 -8.48 17.05 -4.04
CA ILE A 155 -8.95 15.80 -3.41
C ILE A 155 -7.76 14.92 -3.05
N LEU A 156 -6.81 14.70 -3.95
CA LEU A 156 -5.63 13.87 -3.74
C LEU A 156 -4.76 14.40 -2.58
N LYS A 157 -4.56 15.72 -2.46
CA LYS A 157 -3.88 16.32 -1.30
C LYS A 157 -4.60 16.01 0.02
N THR A 158 -5.93 15.97 0.01
CA THR A 158 -6.72 15.58 1.19
C THR A 158 -6.53 14.09 1.49
N VAL A 159 -6.53 13.24 0.44
CA VAL A 159 -6.27 11.79 0.57
C VAL A 159 -4.91 11.53 1.22
N THR A 160 -3.84 12.19 0.74
CA THR A 160 -2.50 12.06 1.33
C THR A 160 -2.47 12.43 2.82
N ARG A 161 -3.14 13.55 3.18
CA ARG A 161 -3.16 14.05 4.57
C ARG A 161 -3.94 13.14 5.53
N GLN A 162 -5.10 12.60 5.09
CA GLN A 162 -5.99 11.80 5.94
C GLN A 162 -5.70 10.30 5.89
N GLY A 163 -4.94 9.83 4.87
CA GLY A 163 -4.55 8.44 4.68
C GLY A 163 -5.65 7.53 4.14
N TYR A 164 -6.69 8.09 3.52
CA TYR A 164 -7.74 7.31 2.86
C TYR A 164 -8.46 8.15 1.80
N ALA A 165 -9.12 7.50 0.85
CA ALA A 165 -10.04 8.13 -0.09
C ALA A 165 -11.47 7.63 0.15
N TYR A 166 -12.43 8.53 -0.07
CA TYR A 166 -13.85 8.22 -0.01
C TYR A 166 -14.51 8.56 -1.35
N ASP A 167 -15.08 7.56 -1.98
CA ASP A 167 -15.94 7.71 -3.15
C ASP A 167 -17.41 7.68 -2.72
N ASN A 168 -18.09 8.81 -2.85
CA ASN A 168 -19.52 8.94 -2.60
C ASN A 168 -20.27 9.02 -3.94
N GLN A 169 -20.46 7.85 -4.56
CA GLN A 169 -21.24 7.70 -5.80
C GLN A 169 -20.57 8.33 -7.04
N GLN A 170 -19.25 8.48 -7.06
CA GLN A 170 -18.53 8.93 -8.27
C GLN A 170 -18.43 7.81 -9.32
N TYR A 171 -18.27 6.56 -8.87
CA TYR A 171 -18.28 5.37 -9.73
C TYR A 171 -19.68 5.09 -10.26
N ALA A 172 -20.65 4.94 -9.37
CA ALA A 172 -22.05 4.65 -9.71
C ALA A 172 -22.99 5.22 -8.66
N ILE A 173 -24.16 5.71 -9.10
CA ILE A 173 -25.21 6.14 -8.18
C ILE A 173 -25.62 4.98 -7.27
N GLY A 174 -25.76 5.25 -5.97
CA GLY A 174 -26.12 4.23 -4.98
C GLY A 174 -24.95 3.43 -4.42
N ILE A 175 -23.70 3.63 -4.92
CA ILE A 175 -22.50 2.94 -4.46
C ILE A 175 -21.57 3.90 -3.72
N ARG A 176 -21.01 3.42 -2.61
CA ARG A 176 -19.95 4.09 -1.81
C ARG A 176 -18.74 3.19 -1.67
N CYS A 177 -17.56 3.81 -1.60
CA CYS A 177 -16.32 3.08 -1.45
C CYS A 177 -15.34 3.88 -0.56
N ILE A 178 -14.64 3.18 0.33
CA ILE A 178 -13.51 3.72 1.11
C ILE A 178 -12.30 2.88 0.80
N ALA A 179 -11.16 3.54 0.52
CA ALA A 179 -9.90 2.89 0.24
C ALA A 179 -8.78 3.48 1.09
N ALA A 180 -7.78 2.66 1.45
CA ALA A 180 -6.56 3.08 2.12
C ALA A 180 -5.32 2.45 1.48
N PRO A 181 -4.14 3.12 1.56
CA PRO A 181 -2.91 2.68 0.92
C PRO A 181 -2.25 1.53 1.67
N ILE A 182 -1.66 0.60 0.93
CA ILE A 182 -0.75 -0.42 1.42
C ILE A 182 0.66 -0.01 1.00
N PHE A 183 1.53 0.20 1.98
CA PHE A 183 2.93 0.58 1.79
C PHE A 183 3.83 -0.65 1.84
N ASP A 184 4.92 -0.61 1.09
CA ASP A 184 6.00 -1.57 1.21
C ASP A 184 7.09 -1.10 2.18
N TYR A 185 8.14 -1.91 2.33
CA TYR A 185 9.30 -1.63 3.20
C TYR A 185 10.09 -0.36 2.81
N THR A 186 9.90 0.18 1.61
CA THR A 186 10.52 1.42 1.13
C THR A 186 9.67 2.67 1.42
N GLY A 187 8.43 2.46 1.92
CA GLY A 187 7.46 3.53 2.12
C GLY A 187 6.69 3.94 0.87
N HIS A 188 6.81 3.19 -0.23
CA HIS A 188 5.99 3.42 -1.43
C HIS A 188 4.64 2.73 -1.32
N VAL A 189 3.61 3.36 -1.87
CA VAL A 189 2.28 2.74 -2.02
C VAL A 189 2.34 1.73 -3.16
N ILE A 190 2.15 0.45 -2.83
CA ILE A 190 2.17 -0.66 -3.80
C ILE A 190 0.77 -1.17 -4.15
N ALA A 191 -0.21 -0.92 -3.29
CA ALA A 191 -1.59 -1.33 -3.48
C ALA A 191 -2.56 -0.44 -2.70
N ALA A 192 -3.85 -0.61 -2.94
CA ALA A 192 -4.93 -0.06 -2.16
C ALA A 192 -5.91 -1.15 -1.79
N ILE A 193 -6.29 -1.24 -0.50
CA ILE A 193 -7.40 -2.06 -0.04
C ILE A 193 -8.65 -1.19 0.08
N ASN A 194 -9.79 -1.66 -0.41
CA ASN A 194 -11.04 -0.90 -0.34
C ASN A 194 -12.25 -1.76 0.07
N VAL A 195 -13.20 -1.10 0.69
CA VAL A 195 -14.55 -1.60 0.98
C VAL A 195 -15.54 -0.88 0.09
N THR A 196 -16.42 -1.65 -0.57
CA THR A 196 -17.46 -1.14 -1.46
C THR A 196 -18.82 -1.66 -1.02
N GLY A 197 -19.80 -0.78 -0.94
CA GLY A 197 -21.16 -1.13 -0.53
C GLY A 197 -22.22 -0.22 -1.15
N SER A 198 -23.49 -0.65 -1.00
CA SER A 198 -24.63 0.16 -1.41
C SER A 198 -24.96 1.24 -0.36
N LEU A 199 -25.67 2.30 -0.72
CA LEU A 199 -26.17 3.29 0.24
C LEU A 199 -27.04 2.70 1.34
N LEU A 200 -27.66 1.53 1.12
CA LEU A 200 -28.51 0.87 2.11
C LEU A 200 -27.69 0.25 3.26
N SER A 201 -26.50 -0.23 2.97
CA SER A 201 -25.60 -0.85 3.94
C SER A 201 -24.46 0.09 4.36
N PHE A 202 -24.07 0.99 3.49
CA PHE A 202 -23.00 1.96 3.69
C PHE A 202 -23.59 3.34 4.07
N THR A 203 -24.28 3.39 5.21
CA THR A 203 -24.99 4.61 5.68
C THR A 203 -24.00 5.66 6.22
N ASP A 204 -24.47 6.91 6.37
CA ASP A 204 -23.61 8.01 6.83
C ASP A 204 -23.04 7.75 8.23
N GLU A 205 -23.82 7.11 9.13
CA GLU A 205 -23.38 6.77 10.49
C GLU A 205 -22.28 5.71 10.52
N ARG A 206 -22.16 4.89 9.48
CA ARG A 206 -21.14 3.83 9.38
C ARG A 206 -19.84 4.28 8.75
N ILE A 207 -19.80 5.46 8.10
CA ILE A 207 -18.62 5.93 7.35
C ILE A 207 -17.38 5.97 8.25
N GLU A 208 -17.45 6.62 9.41
CA GLU A 208 -16.29 6.74 10.31
C GLU A 208 -15.79 5.38 10.78
N THR A 209 -16.71 4.47 11.11
CA THR A 209 -16.37 3.09 11.49
C THR A 209 -15.68 2.35 10.36
N PHE A 210 -16.16 2.51 9.12
CA PHE A 210 -15.56 1.86 7.96
C PHE A 210 -14.19 2.47 7.63
N VAL A 211 -14.04 3.79 7.73
CA VAL A 211 -12.74 4.46 7.60
C VAL A 211 -11.73 3.88 8.58
N ALA A 212 -12.10 3.75 9.86
CA ALA A 212 -11.21 3.19 10.89
C ALA A 212 -10.80 1.76 10.55
N LYS A 213 -11.76 0.89 10.17
CA LYS A 213 -11.50 -0.52 9.83
C LYS A 213 -10.63 -0.66 8.57
N VAL A 214 -10.91 0.11 7.51
CA VAL A 214 -10.13 0.07 6.27
C VAL A 214 -8.69 0.55 6.51
N LYS A 215 -8.49 1.62 7.29
CA LYS A 215 -7.14 2.09 7.67
C LYS A 215 -6.40 1.05 8.49
N GLN A 216 -7.04 0.41 9.47
CA GLN A 216 -6.44 -0.66 10.27
C GLN A 216 -6.04 -1.86 9.42
N ALA A 217 -6.88 -2.27 8.48
CA ALA A 217 -6.59 -3.35 7.54
C ALA A 217 -5.40 -3.01 6.62
N ALA A 218 -5.38 -1.78 6.08
CA ALA A 218 -4.29 -1.29 5.25
C ALA A 218 -2.96 -1.21 6.01
N GLU A 219 -2.98 -0.77 7.27
CA GLU A 219 -1.80 -0.75 8.14
C GLU A 219 -1.30 -2.17 8.42
N SER A 220 -2.21 -3.11 8.73
CA SER A 220 -1.85 -4.51 8.95
C SER A 220 -1.25 -5.15 7.70
N ALA A 221 -1.80 -4.84 6.51
CA ALA A 221 -1.26 -5.27 5.23
C ALA A 221 0.13 -4.66 4.97
N SER A 222 0.31 -3.37 5.23
CA SER A 222 1.60 -2.68 5.07
C SER A 222 2.69 -3.27 5.96
N ARG A 223 2.37 -3.61 7.22
CA ARG A 223 3.32 -4.30 8.12
C ARG A 223 3.74 -5.66 7.58
N ARG A 224 2.82 -6.43 6.95
CA ARG A 224 3.15 -7.68 6.28
C ARG A 224 4.05 -7.48 5.08
N MET A 225 3.94 -6.34 4.38
CA MET A 225 4.81 -5.94 3.28
C MET A 225 6.12 -5.28 3.76
N GLY A 226 6.42 -5.34 5.07
CA GLY A 226 7.66 -4.87 5.66
C GLY A 226 7.69 -3.39 6.02
N TYR A 227 6.57 -2.67 5.85
CA TYR A 227 6.47 -1.26 6.22
C TYR A 227 6.60 -1.06 7.74
N ARG A 228 7.45 -0.11 8.11
CA ARG A 228 7.61 0.38 9.50
C ARG A 228 7.49 1.91 9.45
N PRO A 229 6.42 2.51 10.04
CA PRO A 229 6.24 3.97 10.08
C PRO A 229 7.32 4.67 10.88
#